data_24039a753a08be743e0b7350cdb91c7c
#
_entry.id   24039a753a08be743e0b7350cdb91c7c
#
_cell.length_a   1.000
_cell.length_b   1.000
_cell.length_c   1.000
_cell.angle_alpha   90.00
_cell.angle_beta   90.00
_cell.angle_gamma   90.00
#
_symmetry.space_group_name_H-M   'P 1'
#
loop_
_entity.id
_entity.type
_entity.pdbx_description
1 polymer ?
#
loop_
_entity_poly.entity_id
_entity_poly.type
_entity_poly.pdbx_seq_one_letter_code
_entity_poly.pdbx_strand_id
1 'polypeptide(L)'
;AKEHVIVLGSLSKTYAMTGWRAGFALGPKQVIGAISKLQSQSTSNAASMVQKASIAAVTGSQECVKEMRADYIKLRDRILEGFKGIPGLTCTVPQGAFYVYPNVKAFLGKGGIKNTTELASKLLNEAHVVVVPGEAFGTEEHIRLSYAVSGDVIDEGVKRMKEYFAGLV
;
A
#
# COMPACT_ATOMS: atom_id res chain seq x y z
N ALA A 1 -1.60 -29.77 5.52
CA ALA A 1 -1.50 -28.30 5.57
C ALA A 1 -2.88 -27.63 5.48
N LYS A 2 -3.79 -28.09 4.61
CA LYS A 2 -5.12 -27.44 4.39
C LYS A 2 -5.99 -27.34 5.65
N GLU A 3 -5.84 -28.28 6.58
CA GLU A 3 -6.61 -28.32 7.84
C GLU A 3 -6.15 -27.30 8.89
N HIS A 4 -4.99 -26.65 8.67
CA HIS A 4 -4.38 -25.70 9.59
C HIS A 4 -4.21 -24.29 8.96
N VAL A 5 -4.79 -24.07 7.78
CA VAL A 5 -4.63 -22.81 7.05
C VAL A 5 -5.98 -22.19 6.76
N ILE A 6 -6.12 -20.91 7.05
CA ILE A 6 -7.24 -20.07 6.63
C ILE A 6 -6.68 -19.01 5.68
N VAL A 7 -7.22 -18.97 4.47
CA VAL A 7 -6.90 -17.94 3.47
C VAL A 7 -7.96 -16.86 3.52
N LEU A 8 -7.55 -15.64 3.78
CA LEU A 8 -8.41 -14.46 3.69
C LEU A 8 -8.08 -13.73 2.39
N GLY A 9 -9.06 -13.56 1.53
CA GLY A 9 -8.92 -12.85 0.27
C GLY A 9 -9.82 -11.61 0.20
N SER A 10 -9.43 -10.65 -0.62
CA SER A 10 -10.20 -9.43 -0.84
C SER A 10 -10.20 -9.06 -2.32
N LEU A 11 -11.32 -8.53 -2.79
CA LEU A 11 -11.47 -8.00 -4.15
C LEU A 11 -11.03 -6.52 -4.23
N SER A 12 -10.82 -5.89 -3.06
CA SER A 12 -10.57 -4.46 -2.93
C SER A 12 -9.39 -3.97 -3.75
N LYS A 13 -8.27 -4.71 -3.76
CA LYS A 13 -7.03 -4.26 -4.41
C LYS A 13 -6.90 -4.83 -5.82
N THR A 14 -7.05 -6.15 -5.98
CA THR A 14 -6.89 -6.83 -7.27
C THR A 14 -7.83 -6.29 -8.35
N TYR A 15 -9.06 -5.96 -7.99
CA TYR A 15 -10.10 -5.51 -8.93
C TYR A 15 -10.49 -4.04 -8.76
N ALA A 16 -9.70 -3.25 -8.00
CA ALA A 16 -10.03 -1.86 -7.68
C ALA A 16 -11.43 -1.69 -7.06
N MET A 17 -11.88 -2.66 -6.24
CA MET A 17 -13.23 -2.75 -5.68
C MET A 17 -13.27 -2.37 -4.19
N THR A 18 -12.54 -1.34 -3.77
CA THR A 18 -12.48 -0.95 -2.34
C THR A 18 -13.84 -0.55 -1.79
N GLY A 19 -14.63 0.20 -2.54
CA GLY A 19 -15.98 0.67 -2.15
C GLY A 19 -17.03 -0.45 -2.12
N TRP A 20 -16.79 -1.58 -2.79
CA TRP A 20 -17.72 -2.70 -2.85
C TRP A 20 -17.76 -3.54 -1.58
N ARG A 21 -16.79 -3.40 -0.69
CA ARG A 21 -16.70 -4.08 0.62
C ARG A 21 -16.86 -5.60 0.53
N ALA A 22 -16.13 -6.24 -0.38
CA ALA A 22 -16.18 -7.69 -0.61
C ALA A 22 -14.84 -8.37 -0.36
N GLY A 23 -14.90 -9.50 0.29
CA GLY A 23 -13.80 -10.41 0.54
C GLY A 23 -14.33 -11.82 0.81
N PHE A 24 -13.43 -12.76 1.01
CA PHE A 24 -13.78 -14.15 1.26
C PHE A 24 -12.80 -14.81 2.22
N ALA A 25 -13.24 -15.87 2.87
CA ALA A 25 -12.42 -16.76 3.68
C ALA A 25 -12.52 -18.19 3.16
N LEU A 26 -11.38 -18.87 3.03
CA LEU A 26 -11.29 -20.29 2.66
C LEU A 26 -10.52 -21.03 3.74
N GLY A 27 -11.05 -22.17 4.20
CA GLY A 27 -10.39 -22.94 5.26
C GLY A 27 -11.18 -24.18 5.67
N PRO A 28 -10.81 -24.84 6.77
CA PRO A 28 -11.52 -26.00 7.27
C PRO A 28 -12.99 -25.74 7.52
N LYS A 29 -13.84 -26.67 7.12
CA LYS A 29 -15.32 -26.55 7.19
C LYS A 29 -15.83 -26.10 8.57
N GLN A 30 -15.24 -26.66 9.64
CA GLN A 30 -15.61 -26.32 11.00
C GLN A 30 -15.36 -24.85 11.33
N VAL A 31 -14.19 -24.30 10.93
CA VAL A 31 -13.80 -22.92 11.17
C VAL A 31 -14.65 -21.97 10.32
N ILE A 32 -14.83 -22.27 9.03
CA ILE A 32 -15.67 -21.45 8.14
C ILE A 32 -17.12 -21.45 8.61
N GLY A 33 -17.64 -22.59 9.11
CA GLY A 33 -18.97 -22.67 9.70
C GLY A 33 -19.13 -21.77 10.93
N ALA A 34 -18.11 -21.71 11.81
CA ALA A 34 -18.11 -20.81 12.96
C ALA A 34 -18.05 -19.34 12.54
N ILE A 35 -17.19 -18.98 11.57
CA ILE A 35 -17.10 -17.64 10.99
C ILE A 35 -18.45 -17.22 10.41
N SER A 36 -19.10 -18.08 9.61
CA SER A 36 -20.39 -17.81 9.01
C SER A 36 -21.48 -17.55 10.05
N LYS A 37 -21.47 -18.34 11.15
CA LYS A 37 -22.41 -18.15 12.27
C LYS A 37 -22.21 -16.81 12.98
N LEU A 38 -20.98 -16.42 13.27
CA LEU A 38 -20.69 -15.12 13.87
C LEU A 38 -21.03 -13.97 12.92
N GLN A 39 -20.66 -14.10 11.64
CA GLN A 39 -20.95 -13.10 10.62
C GLN A 39 -22.44 -12.84 10.48
N SER A 40 -23.27 -13.89 10.52
CA SER A 40 -24.74 -13.77 10.41
C SER A 40 -25.36 -12.98 11.54
N GLN A 41 -24.72 -12.94 12.72
CA GLN A 41 -25.18 -12.19 13.90
C GLN A 41 -24.59 -10.78 14.01
N SER A 42 -23.58 -10.46 13.20
CA SER A 42 -22.93 -9.14 13.22
C SER A 42 -23.29 -8.29 12.01
N THR A 43 -22.72 -8.58 10.85
CA THR A 43 -22.90 -7.80 9.61
C THR A 43 -23.73 -8.54 8.54
N SER A 44 -24.26 -9.71 8.88
CA SER A 44 -25.02 -10.62 8.00
C SER A 44 -24.17 -11.15 6.83
N ASN A 45 -24.19 -10.49 5.69
CA ASN A 45 -23.41 -10.85 4.50
C ASN A 45 -23.19 -9.65 3.58
N ALA A 46 -22.37 -9.83 2.55
CA ALA A 46 -22.22 -8.84 1.50
C ALA A 46 -23.56 -8.66 0.74
N ALA A 47 -23.86 -7.43 0.31
CA ALA A 47 -25.08 -7.15 -0.46
C ALA A 47 -25.15 -8.03 -1.72
N SER A 48 -26.36 -8.43 -2.13
CA SER A 48 -26.56 -9.37 -3.25
C SER A 48 -25.96 -8.88 -4.56
N MET A 49 -26.02 -7.57 -4.85
CA MET A 49 -25.38 -6.96 -6.02
C MET A 49 -23.86 -7.09 -5.95
N VAL A 50 -23.28 -6.94 -4.76
CA VAL A 50 -21.83 -7.07 -4.54
C VAL A 50 -21.39 -8.52 -4.73
N GLN A 51 -22.20 -9.50 -4.28
CA GLN A 51 -21.92 -10.91 -4.53
C GLN A 51 -21.90 -11.22 -6.04
N LYS A 52 -22.88 -10.69 -6.81
CA LYS A 52 -22.91 -10.85 -8.27
C LYS A 52 -21.69 -10.19 -8.95
N ALA A 53 -21.33 -8.97 -8.53
CA ALA A 53 -20.12 -8.30 -9.02
C ALA A 53 -18.85 -9.10 -8.68
N SER A 54 -18.78 -9.69 -7.48
CA SER A 54 -17.67 -10.55 -7.06
C SER A 54 -17.52 -11.79 -7.96
N ILE A 55 -18.62 -12.43 -8.30
CA ILE A 55 -18.62 -13.57 -9.25
C ILE A 55 -18.06 -13.10 -10.59
N ALA A 56 -18.59 -12.02 -11.15
CA ALA A 56 -18.11 -11.48 -12.42
C ALA A 56 -16.60 -11.15 -12.38
N ALA A 57 -16.11 -10.56 -11.28
CA ALA A 57 -14.69 -10.24 -11.11
C ALA A 57 -13.80 -11.48 -11.14
N VAL A 58 -14.17 -12.57 -10.44
CA VAL A 58 -13.32 -13.77 -10.33
C VAL A 58 -13.48 -14.76 -11.47
N THR A 59 -14.62 -14.76 -12.18
CA THR A 59 -14.89 -15.70 -13.29
C THR A 59 -14.78 -15.07 -14.67
N GLY A 60 -14.80 -13.74 -14.75
CA GLY A 60 -14.67 -13.00 -16.00
C GLY A 60 -13.22 -12.92 -16.50
N SER A 61 -13.03 -12.17 -17.58
CA SER A 61 -11.70 -11.90 -18.12
C SER A 61 -10.81 -11.24 -17.07
N GLN A 62 -9.57 -11.69 -16.93
CA GLN A 62 -8.56 -11.10 -16.05
C GLN A 62 -7.68 -10.07 -16.78
N GLU A 63 -8.05 -9.65 -17.97
CA GLU A 63 -7.25 -8.70 -18.74
C GLU A 63 -7.11 -7.34 -18.05
N CYS A 64 -8.20 -6.85 -17.44
CA CYS A 64 -8.16 -5.62 -16.65
C CYS A 64 -7.14 -5.66 -15.49
N VAL A 65 -6.94 -6.85 -14.88
CA VAL A 65 -5.94 -7.02 -13.81
C VAL A 65 -4.54 -6.95 -14.38
N LYS A 66 -4.31 -7.53 -15.57
CA LYS A 66 -3.00 -7.47 -16.24
C LYS A 66 -2.65 -6.05 -16.67
N GLU A 67 -3.61 -5.31 -17.22
CA GLU A 67 -3.45 -3.91 -17.62
C GLU A 67 -3.13 -3.04 -16.41
N MET A 68 -3.94 -3.08 -15.35
CA MET A 68 -3.67 -2.35 -14.11
C MET A 68 -2.30 -2.69 -13.52
N ARG A 69 -1.92 -3.98 -13.52
CA ARG A 69 -0.60 -4.40 -13.03
C ARG A 69 0.53 -3.80 -13.86
N ALA A 70 0.39 -3.77 -15.19
CA ALA A 70 1.38 -3.16 -16.08
C ALA A 70 1.56 -1.66 -15.79
N ASP A 71 0.46 -0.95 -15.54
CA ASP A 71 0.52 0.47 -15.18
C ASP A 71 1.13 0.70 -13.80
N TYR A 72 0.81 -0.12 -12.80
CA TYR A 72 1.47 -0.06 -11.50
C TYR A 72 2.98 -0.34 -11.56
N ILE A 73 3.44 -1.20 -12.45
CA ILE A 73 4.87 -1.42 -12.69
C ILE A 73 5.53 -0.13 -13.19
N LYS A 74 4.93 0.57 -14.15
CA LYS A 74 5.45 1.86 -14.66
C LYS A 74 5.52 2.91 -13.55
N LEU A 75 4.48 3.03 -12.73
CA LEU A 75 4.43 3.97 -11.61
C LEU A 75 5.47 3.64 -10.52
N ARG A 76 5.65 2.34 -10.22
CA ARG A 76 6.71 1.87 -9.33
C ARG A 76 8.09 2.28 -9.82
N ASP A 77 8.38 2.00 -11.09
CA ASP A 77 9.69 2.27 -11.68
C ASP A 77 9.96 3.79 -11.74
N ARG A 78 8.91 4.59 -11.99
CA ARG A 78 8.99 6.06 -12.00
C ARG A 78 9.36 6.63 -10.62
N ILE A 79 8.73 6.19 -9.53
CA ILE A 79 9.07 6.68 -8.18
C ILE A 79 10.46 6.22 -7.76
N LEU A 80 10.86 4.99 -8.08
CA LEU A 80 12.19 4.47 -7.77
C LEU A 80 13.29 5.22 -8.54
N GLU A 81 13.06 5.57 -9.80
CA GLU A 81 13.99 6.39 -10.58
C GLU A 81 14.15 7.78 -9.94
N GLY A 82 13.04 8.38 -9.52
CA GLY A 82 13.08 9.67 -8.83
C GLY A 82 13.89 9.64 -7.53
N PHE A 83 13.84 8.56 -6.79
CA PHE A 83 14.61 8.39 -5.54
C PHE A 83 16.13 8.36 -5.75
N LYS A 84 16.62 7.92 -6.91
CA LYS A 84 18.07 7.94 -7.22
C LYS A 84 18.67 9.35 -7.18
N GLY A 85 17.83 10.36 -7.37
CA GLY A 85 18.25 11.77 -7.26
C GLY A 85 18.31 12.33 -5.84
N ILE A 86 18.09 11.51 -4.80
CA ILE A 86 18.09 11.92 -3.39
C ILE A 86 19.24 11.20 -2.67
N PRO A 87 20.42 11.85 -2.48
CA PRO A 87 21.55 11.23 -1.80
C PRO A 87 21.20 10.80 -0.37
N GLY A 88 21.53 9.56 -0.02
CA GLY A 88 21.23 8.99 1.31
C GLY A 88 19.87 8.30 1.44
N LEU A 89 19.00 8.41 0.43
CA LEU A 89 17.75 7.65 0.37
C LEU A 89 17.98 6.35 -0.42
N THR A 90 17.66 5.22 0.16
CA THR A 90 17.75 3.91 -0.51
C THR A 90 16.43 3.19 -0.45
N CYS A 91 16.08 2.44 -1.49
CA CYS A 91 14.84 1.71 -1.55
C CYS A 91 15.01 0.37 -2.28
N THR A 92 14.56 -0.71 -1.65
CA THR A 92 14.45 -2.01 -2.32
C THR A 92 13.31 -1.96 -3.33
N VAL A 93 13.49 -2.60 -4.49
CA VAL A 93 12.46 -2.70 -5.52
C VAL A 93 11.33 -3.60 -5.01
N PRO A 94 10.11 -3.09 -4.78
CA PRO A 94 9.00 -3.91 -4.33
C PRO A 94 8.52 -4.84 -5.46
N GLN A 95 8.25 -6.10 -5.12
CA GLN A 95 7.73 -7.10 -6.06
C GLN A 95 6.21 -7.25 -6.00
N GLY A 96 5.55 -6.55 -5.08
CA GLY A 96 4.10 -6.59 -4.90
C GLY A 96 3.57 -5.35 -4.20
N ALA A 97 2.25 -5.31 -4.03
CA ALA A 97 1.52 -4.15 -3.50
C ALA A 97 1.70 -2.89 -4.38
N PHE A 98 1.45 -1.73 -3.82
CA PHE A 98 1.62 -0.41 -4.46
C PHE A 98 2.29 0.58 -3.52
N TYR A 99 3.23 0.08 -2.71
CA TYR A 99 4.01 0.87 -1.76
C TYR A 99 5.50 0.73 -2.05
N VAL A 100 6.23 1.84 -1.86
CA VAL A 100 7.68 1.85 -1.67
C VAL A 100 7.99 2.09 -0.20
N TYR A 101 9.11 1.54 0.27
CA TYR A 101 9.52 1.61 1.67
C TYR A 101 10.99 2.01 1.78
N PRO A 102 11.32 3.27 1.41
CA PRO A 102 12.68 3.75 1.43
C PRO A 102 13.24 3.88 2.85
N ASN A 103 14.54 3.56 2.98
CA ASN A 103 15.33 3.84 4.16
C ASN A 103 15.72 5.32 4.17
N VAL A 104 15.50 5.98 5.29
CA VAL A 104 15.73 7.42 5.52
C VAL A 104 16.69 7.68 6.67
N LYS A 105 17.42 6.65 7.13
CA LYS A 105 18.39 6.74 8.24
C LYS A 105 19.36 7.92 8.10
N ALA A 106 19.82 8.20 6.89
CA ALA A 106 20.78 9.26 6.61
C ALA A 106 20.27 10.67 6.97
N PHE A 107 18.97 10.85 7.15
CA PHE A 107 18.33 12.12 7.47
C PHE A 107 17.94 12.25 8.95
N LEU A 108 17.92 11.13 9.69
CA LEU A 108 17.66 11.15 11.12
C LEU A 108 18.85 11.78 11.87
N GLY A 109 18.54 12.59 12.87
CA GLY A 109 19.53 13.41 13.60
C GLY A 109 19.82 14.76 12.95
N LYS A 110 19.36 15.03 11.72
CA LYS A 110 19.54 16.30 10.99
C LYS A 110 18.29 17.18 11.10
N GLY A 111 18.44 18.50 11.07
CA GLY A 111 17.32 19.45 11.10
C GLY A 111 16.33 19.25 12.26
N GLY A 112 16.78 18.68 13.40
CA GLY A 112 15.94 18.37 14.56
C GLY A 112 15.05 17.12 14.38
N ILE A 113 15.26 16.30 13.34
CA ILE A 113 14.49 15.08 13.07
C ILE A 113 15.05 13.92 13.89
N LYS A 114 14.32 13.49 14.94
CA LYS A 114 14.80 12.40 15.82
C LYS A 114 14.40 11.01 15.35
N ASN A 115 13.24 10.90 14.68
CA ASN A 115 12.63 9.64 14.26
C ASN A 115 11.79 9.83 12.99
N THR A 116 11.23 8.74 12.44
CA THR A 116 10.46 8.83 11.20
C THR A 116 9.05 9.41 11.40
N THR A 117 8.53 9.45 12.62
CA THR A 117 7.28 10.16 12.95
C THR A 117 7.46 11.68 12.85
N GLU A 118 8.56 12.22 13.38
CA GLU A 118 8.90 13.64 13.21
C GLU A 118 9.19 13.98 11.75
N LEU A 119 9.93 13.11 11.03
CA LEU A 119 10.16 13.28 9.60
C LEU A 119 8.85 13.32 8.80
N ALA A 120 7.92 12.41 9.07
CA ALA A 120 6.62 12.38 8.40
C ALA A 120 5.81 13.67 8.65
N SER A 121 5.85 14.18 9.89
CA SER A 121 5.21 15.44 10.24
C SER A 121 5.82 16.63 9.49
N LYS A 122 7.16 16.69 9.41
CA LYS A 122 7.86 17.76 8.69
C LYS A 122 7.63 17.67 7.18
N LEU A 123 7.72 16.48 6.57
CA LEU A 123 7.40 16.30 5.15
C LEU A 123 5.97 16.74 4.83
N LEU A 124 5.01 16.47 5.71
CA LEU A 124 3.64 16.93 5.53
C LEU A 124 3.53 18.47 5.60
N ASN A 125 4.08 19.07 6.64
CA ASN A 125 3.88 20.49 6.93
C ASN A 125 4.77 21.43 6.06
N GLU A 126 6.00 21.01 5.76
CA GLU A 126 7.01 21.83 5.10
C GLU A 126 7.16 21.50 3.60
N ALA A 127 7.03 20.21 3.23
CA ALA A 127 7.14 19.76 1.84
C ALA A 127 5.79 19.39 1.19
N HIS A 128 4.71 19.32 1.97
CA HIS A 128 3.37 18.90 1.51
C HIS A 128 3.37 17.51 0.88
N VAL A 129 4.15 16.59 1.46
CA VAL A 129 4.23 15.17 1.06
C VAL A 129 3.76 14.29 2.21
N VAL A 130 2.72 13.50 1.96
CA VAL A 130 2.16 12.56 2.93
C VAL A 130 2.93 11.24 2.88
N VAL A 131 3.50 10.84 4.00
CA VAL A 131 4.17 9.55 4.18
C VAL A 131 3.68 8.89 5.48
N VAL A 132 3.86 7.58 5.58
CA VAL A 132 3.58 6.87 6.85
C VAL A 132 4.91 6.52 7.50
N PRO A 133 5.13 6.88 8.78
CA PRO A 133 6.37 6.58 9.48
C PRO A 133 6.56 5.07 9.68
N GLY A 134 7.82 4.64 9.69
CA GLY A 134 8.20 3.23 9.80
C GLY A 134 7.83 2.60 11.12
N GLU A 135 7.75 3.38 12.21
CA GLU A 135 7.34 2.92 13.53
C GLU A 135 5.95 2.26 13.49
N ALA A 136 5.05 2.71 12.61
CA ALA A 136 3.74 2.07 12.40
C ALA A 136 3.85 0.62 11.87
N PHE A 137 5.02 0.20 11.38
CA PHE A 137 5.32 -1.11 10.81
C PHE A 137 6.46 -1.82 11.54
N GLY A 138 6.88 -1.32 12.70
CA GLY A 138 7.93 -1.91 13.53
C GLY A 138 9.36 -1.63 13.05
N THR A 139 9.60 -0.60 12.25
CA THR A 139 10.94 -0.17 11.83
C THR A 139 11.14 1.32 12.14
N GLU A 140 12.37 1.71 12.52
CA GLU A 140 12.67 3.08 12.95
C GLU A 140 13.36 3.92 11.86
N GLU A 141 13.76 3.30 10.75
CA GLU A 141 14.61 3.93 9.73
C GLU A 141 13.93 4.04 8.36
N HIS A 142 12.64 3.74 8.27
CA HIS A 142 11.92 3.71 7.00
C HIS A 142 10.68 4.60 7.02
N ILE A 143 10.24 5.00 5.83
CA ILE A 143 8.93 5.62 5.61
C ILE A 143 8.21 4.88 4.49
N ARG A 144 6.88 4.84 4.53
CA ARG A 144 6.08 4.21 3.47
C ARG A 144 5.39 5.26 2.61
N LEU A 145 5.52 5.13 1.30
CA LEU A 145 4.78 5.91 0.32
C LEU A 145 3.94 4.99 -0.57
N SER A 146 2.75 5.47 -0.96
CA SER A 146 1.94 4.82 -1.99
C SER A 146 2.27 5.41 -3.36
N TYR A 147 2.42 4.55 -4.37
CA TYR A 147 2.49 4.98 -5.77
C TYR A 147 1.18 4.71 -6.54
N ALA A 148 0.08 4.47 -5.82
CA ALA A 148 -1.26 4.33 -6.40
C ALA A 148 -1.88 5.71 -6.67
N VAL A 149 -1.18 6.54 -7.43
CA VAL A 149 -1.57 7.90 -7.85
C VAL A 149 -1.11 8.13 -9.29
N SER A 150 -1.47 9.27 -9.91
CA SER A 150 -0.99 9.60 -11.26
C SER A 150 0.52 9.84 -11.29
N GLY A 151 1.14 9.67 -12.47
CA GLY A 151 2.57 9.90 -12.64
C GLY A 151 3.00 11.32 -12.28
N ASP A 152 2.19 12.32 -12.58
CA ASP A 152 2.49 13.73 -12.28
C ASP A 152 2.53 13.99 -10.76
N VAL A 153 1.65 13.34 -10.00
CA VAL A 153 1.66 13.40 -8.52
C VAL A 153 2.92 12.75 -7.97
N ILE A 154 3.39 11.64 -8.56
CA ILE A 154 4.66 11.00 -8.20
C ILE A 154 5.82 11.96 -8.43
N ASP A 155 5.92 12.56 -9.61
CA ASP A 155 7.02 13.46 -9.96
C ASP A 155 7.08 14.67 -9.04
N GLU A 156 5.92 15.31 -8.80
CA GLU A 156 5.85 16.45 -7.90
C GLU A 156 6.21 16.05 -6.46
N GLY A 157 5.70 14.91 -5.98
CA GLY A 157 6.05 14.41 -4.65
C GLY A 157 7.54 14.13 -4.48
N VAL A 158 8.16 13.46 -5.47
CA VAL A 158 9.60 13.20 -5.48
C VAL A 158 10.41 14.49 -5.55
N LYS A 159 10.00 15.46 -6.38
CA LYS A 159 10.64 16.78 -6.48
C LYS A 159 10.65 17.48 -5.11
N ARG A 160 9.52 17.55 -4.43
CA ARG A 160 9.38 18.16 -3.11
C ARG A 160 10.24 17.46 -2.06
N MET A 161 10.25 16.13 -2.06
CA MET A 161 11.12 15.36 -1.18
C MET A 161 12.60 15.67 -1.44
N LYS A 162 13.01 15.74 -2.70
CA LYS A 162 14.40 16.08 -3.09
C LYS A 162 14.81 17.46 -2.59
N GLU A 163 13.97 18.46 -2.79
CA GLU A 163 14.20 19.83 -2.32
C GLU A 163 14.30 19.88 -0.78
N TYR A 164 13.38 19.20 -0.09
CA TYR A 164 13.37 19.11 1.37
C TYR A 164 14.63 18.45 1.92
N PHE A 165 15.00 17.28 1.40
CA PHE A 165 16.19 16.55 1.86
C PHE A 165 17.49 17.27 1.52
N ALA A 166 17.56 18.01 0.41
CA ALA A 166 18.73 18.83 0.09
C ALA A 166 18.95 19.95 1.10
N GLY A 167 17.90 20.48 1.71
CA GLY A 167 17.97 21.48 2.78
C GLY A 167 18.42 20.93 4.14
N LEU A 168 18.49 19.60 4.29
CA LEU A 168 18.93 18.93 5.53
C LEU A 168 20.43 18.53 5.47
N VAL A 169 21.05 18.57 4.33
CA VAL A 169 22.47 18.24 4.09
C VAL A 169 23.29 19.49 4.17
#